data_d67a07b55ee028aa6b4c82097d23f8a0
#
_entry.id   d67a07b55ee028aa6b4c82097d23f8a0
#
_cell.length_a   1.000
_cell.length_b   1.000
_cell.length_c   1.000
_cell.angle_alpha   90.00
_cell.angle_beta   90.00
_cell.angle_gamma   90.00
#
_symmetry.space_group_name_H-M   'P 1'
#
loop_
_entity.id
_entity.type
_entity.pdbx_description
1 polymer ?
#
loop_
_entity_poly.entity_id
_entity_poly.type
_entity_poly.pdbx_seq_one_letter_code
_entity_poly.pdbx_strand_id
1 'polypeptide(L)'
;LRRLMPAGEGRGGSFAVAARAAALTRAAGAALRATAPGGRARWERTNYAGRTVGWYPGPGCALAAAAGAARVHPAAGLAVLAAGACGAYDDIAGAGDPRSGFRAHLTALRDGEVTSGSVKLFGISATGLVAGAVLRDRFLDRLLAGVVIAGTAHFVNLVDVRPGRAACAVLALGAPGLLRAGAGAEAAAAATGAAAAVLPDDLGERTMIGDTGAHALGAALGVAIAARYGRVGLAAHAVAAVAAARYGDRVTAWARAVGGGGR
;
A
#
# COMPACT_ATOMS: atom_id res chain seq x y z
N LEU A 1 15.16 2.29 -24.79
CA LEU A 1 14.51 1.16 -24.04
C LEU A 1 12.97 1.18 -24.17
N ARG A 2 12.43 1.67 -25.28
CA ARG A 2 10.98 1.83 -25.55
C ARG A 2 10.38 0.65 -26.33
N ARG A 3 10.84 -0.57 -26.09
CA ARG A 3 10.25 -1.78 -26.69
C ARG A 3 10.27 -2.89 -25.67
N LEU A 4 9.18 -3.05 -24.95
CA LEU A 4 8.79 -4.34 -24.39
C LEU A 4 7.45 -4.18 -23.69
N MET A 5 6.37 -4.28 -24.43
CA MET A 5 5.11 -4.92 -24.09
C MET A 5 4.06 -4.49 -25.13
N PRO A 6 3.28 -5.38 -25.73
CA PRO A 6 2.23 -5.01 -26.65
C PRO A 6 1.17 -4.19 -25.91
N ALA A 7 0.93 -2.98 -26.39
CA ALA A 7 -0.25 -2.21 -26.06
C ALA A 7 -1.45 -2.94 -26.70
N GLY A 8 -2.16 -3.71 -25.94
CA GLY A 8 -3.27 -4.44 -26.51
C GLY A 8 -4.06 -5.28 -25.52
N GLU A 9 -4.64 -4.65 -24.55
CA GLU A 9 -5.91 -5.11 -24.02
C GLU A 9 -6.67 -3.86 -23.58
N GLY A 10 -7.83 -3.62 -24.20
CA GLY A 10 -8.69 -2.50 -23.89
C GLY A 10 -9.23 -2.56 -22.46
N ARG A 11 -10.24 -1.74 -22.13
CA ARG A 11 -10.86 -1.67 -20.79
C ARG A 11 -11.14 -3.03 -20.14
N GLY A 12 -11.40 -4.09 -20.92
CA GLY A 12 -11.53 -5.46 -20.42
C GLY A 12 -10.28 -6.01 -19.74
N GLY A 13 -9.09 -5.57 -20.13
CA GLY A 13 -7.82 -6.01 -19.54
C GLY A 13 -7.67 -5.57 -18.07
N SER A 14 -8.01 -4.33 -17.73
CA SER A 14 -7.92 -3.83 -16.34
C SER A 14 -8.91 -4.53 -15.41
N PHE A 15 -10.12 -4.83 -15.85
CA PHE A 15 -11.07 -5.62 -15.06
C PHE A 15 -10.59 -7.05 -14.83
N ALA A 16 -10.02 -7.69 -15.86
CA ALA A 16 -9.44 -9.02 -15.71
C ALA A 16 -8.22 -9.03 -14.77
N VAL A 17 -7.40 -7.98 -14.80
CA VAL A 17 -6.29 -7.82 -13.83
C VAL A 17 -6.83 -7.67 -12.42
N ALA A 18 -7.85 -6.82 -12.20
CA ALA A 18 -8.47 -6.67 -10.89
C ALA A 18 -9.06 -7.98 -10.36
N ALA A 19 -9.76 -8.75 -11.22
CA ALA A 19 -10.32 -10.04 -10.84
C ALA A 19 -9.23 -11.05 -10.46
N ARG A 20 -8.14 -11.13 -11.24
CA ARG A 20 -6.99 -12.00 -10.92
C ARG A 20 -6.31 -11.59 -9.63
N ALA A 21 -6.13 -10.28 -9.39
CA ALA A 21 -5.57 -9.76 -8.16
C ALA A 21 -6.45 -10.09 -6.94
N ALA A 22 -7.76 -9.95 -7.08
CA ALA A 22 -8.72 -10.35 -6.05
C ALA A 22 -8.63 -11.85 -5.73
N ALA A 23 -8.60 -12.70 -6.75
CA ALA A 23 -8.47 -14.15 -6.59
C ALA A 23 -7.14 -14.53 -5.91
N LEU A 24 -6.02 -13.93 -6.33
CA LEU A 24 -4.71 -14.16 -5.73
C LEU A 24 -4.68 -13.74 -4.25
N THR A 25 -5.23 -12.57 -3.93
CA THR A 25 -5.30 -12.07 -2.55
C THR A 25 -6.09 -13.02 -1.66
N ARG A 26 -7.26 -13.49 -2.11
CA ARG A 26 -8.09 -14.43 -1.35
C ARG A 26 -7.42 -15.79 -1.20
N ALA A 27 -6.83 -16.32 -2.26
CA ALA A 27 -6.14 -17.62 -2.24
C ALA A 27 -4.93 -17.59 -1.29
N ALA A 28 -4.08 -16.57 -1.39
CA ALA A 28 -2.92 -16.40 -0.52
C ALA A 28 -3.34 -16.24 0.96
N GLY A 29 -4.33 -15.38 1.23
CA GLY A 29 -4.86 -15.19 2.58
C GLY A 29 -5.46 -16.48 3.16
N ALA A 30 -6.20 -17.25 2.36
CA ALA A 30 -6.76 -18.54 2.78
C ALA A 30 -5.66 -19.58 3.06
N ALA A 31 -4.64 -19.66 2.21
CA ALA A 31 -3.49 -20.54 2.40
C ALA A 31 -2.72 -20.20 3.68
N LEU A 32 -2.43 -18.92 3.91
CA LEU A 32 -1.76 -18.46 5.13
C LEU A 32 -2.59 -18.74 6.39
N ARG A 33 -3.89 -18.51 6.32
CA ARG A 33 -4.80 -18.84 7.43
C ARG A 33 -4.83 -20.34 7.73
N ALA A 34 -4.82 -21.19 6.71
CA ALA A 34 -4.85 -22.65 6.86
C ALA A 34 -3.53 -23.19 7.43
N THR A 35 -2.39 -22.67 6.98
CA THR A 35 -1.06 -23.13 7.38
C THR A 35 -0.50 -22.43 8.61
N ALA A 36 -0.88 -21.18 8.85
CA ALA A 36 -0.42 -20.31 9.94
C ALA A 36 1.08 -20.50 10.27
N PRO A 37 1.99 -20.22 9.31
CA PRO A 37 3.41 -20.52 9.52
C PRO A 37 3.96 -19.78 10.75
N GLY A 38 4.61 -20.50 11.64
CA GLY A 38 5.09 -19.99 12.93
C GLY A 38 4.03 -19.89 14.02
N GLY A 39 2.83 -20.45 13.78
CA GLY A 39 1.72 -20.50 14.73
C GLY A 39 0.74 -19.33 14.59
N ARG A 40 -0.51 -19.55 14.99
CA ARG A 40 -1.62 -18.58 14.83
C ARG A 40 -1.38 -17.26 15.51
N ALA A 41 -0.83 -17.26 16.72
CA ALA A 41 -0.57 -16.04 17.50
C ALA A 41 0.31 -15.02 16.74
N ARG A 42 1.17 -15.48 15.83
CA ARG A 42 1.99 -14.62 14.98
C ARG A 42 1.16 -13.82 13.97
N TRP A 43 0.01 -14.35 13.58
CA TRP A 43 -0.89 -13.81 12.55
C TRP A 43 -2.10 -13.08 13.12
N GLU A 44 -2.18 -12.98 14.44
CA GLU A 44 -3.30 -12.34 15.13
C GLU A 44 -2.88 -11.04 15.80
N ARG A 45 -3.77 -10.07 15.74
CA ARG A 45 -3.60 -8.74 16.38
C ARG A 45 -4.89 -8.32 17.03
N THR A 46 -4.76 -7.49 18.05
CA THR A 46 -5.91 -6.82 18.66
C THR A 46 -6.24 -5.58 17.87
N ASN A 47 -7.45 -5.48 17.34
CA ASN A 47 -7.91 -4.30 16.62
C ASN A 47 -8.31 -3.17 17.58
N TYR A 48 -8.76 -2.04 17.03
CA TYR A 48 -9.17 -0.86 17.77
C TYR A 48 -10.33 -1.11 18.78
N ALA A 49 -11.14 -2.14 18.57
CA ALA A 49 -12.27 -2.52 19.40
C ALA A 49 -11.93 -3.61 20.43
N GLY A 50 -10.65 -3.96 20.57
CA GLY A 50 -10.19 -5.02 21.47
C GLY A 50 -10.44 -6.44 20.96
N ARG A 51 -10.82 -6.60 19.69
CA ARG A 51 -11.06 -7.92 19.10
C ARG A 51 -9.79 -8.49 18.49
N THR A 52 -9.57 -9.80 18.66
CA THR A 52 -8.50 -10.52 17.97
C THR A 52 -8.90 -10.76 16.52
N VAL A 53 -8.12 -10.22 15.58
CA VAL A 53 -8.30 -10.35 14.13
C VAL A 53 -7.02 -10.84 13.46
N GLY A 54 -7.15 -11.61 12.37
CA GLY A 54 -6.01 -12.10 11.62
C GLY A 54 -5.58 -11.12 10.52
N TRP A 55 -4.26 -10.95 10.33
CA TRP A 55 -3.72 -10.12 9.24
C TRP A 55 -3.25 -10.95 8.03
N TYR A 56 -3.75 -12.18 7.89
CA TYR A 56 -3.45 -13.11 6.79
C TYR A 56 -3.62 -12.52 5.36
N PRO A 57 -4.57 -11.59 5.09
CA PRO A 57 -4.74 -11.04 3.75
C PRO A 57 -3.61 -10.11 3.31
N GLY A 58 -2.88 -9.48 4.25
CA GLY A 58 -1.83 -8.50 3.94
C GLY A 58 -0.79 -8.97 2.93
N PRO A 59 -0.12 -10.11 3.15
CA PRO A 59 0.82 -10.67 2.17
C PRO A 59 0.17 -10.98 0.82
N GLY A 60 -1.09 -11.43 0.80
CA GLY A 60 -1.86 -11.63 -0.44
C GLY A 60 -2.08 -10.33 -1.21
N CYS A 61 -2.41 -9.23 -0.49
CA CYS A 61 -2.48 -7.89 -1.07
C CYS A 61 -1.12 -7.46 -1.66
N ALA A 62 -0.03 -7.70 -0.94
CA ALA A 62 1.31 -7.34 -1.39
C ALA A 62 1.71 -8.09 -2.67
N LEU A 63 1.45 -9.39 -2.74
CA LEU A 63 1.71 -10.20 -3.93
C LEU A 63 0.89 -9.73 -5.14
N ALA A 64 -0.40 -9.50 -4.96
CA ALA A 64 -1.29 -9.06 -6.02
C ALA A 64 -0.93 -7.66 -6.53
N ALA A 65 -0.66 -6.72 -5.62
CA ALA A 65 -0.23 -5.36 -5.93
C ALA A 65 1.12 -5.35 -6.67
N ALA A 66 2.08 -6.16 -6.23
CA ALA A 66 3.39 -6.29 -6.86
C ALA A 66 3.29 -6.88 -8.27
N ALA A 67 2.46 -7.90 -8.47
CA ALA A 67 2.22 -8.46 -9.81
C ALA A 67 1.66 -7.41 -10.77
N GLY A 68 0.75 -6.54 -10.31
CA GLY A 68 0.25 -5.40 -11.08
C GLY A 68 1.34 -4.37 -11.38
N ALA A 69 2.13 -3.98 -10.38
CA ALA A 69 3.21 -3.02 -10.53
C ALA A 69 4.33 -3.54 -11.47
N ALA A 70 4.59 -4.84 -11.45
CA ALA A 70 5.55 -5.48 -12.35
C ALA A 70 5.17 -5.35 -13.83
N ARG A 71 3.90 -5.13 -14.15
CA ARG A 71 3.44 -4.82 -15.52
C ARG A 71 3.97 -3.49 -16.03
N VAL A 72 4.23 -2.54 -15.14
CA VAL A 72 4.88 -1.26 -15.48
C VAL A 72 6.38 -1.49 -15.66
N HIS A 73 7.03 -2.11 -14.68
CA HIS A 73 8.44 -2.48 -14.71
C HIS A 73 8.73 -3.53 -13.62
N PRO A 74 9.54 -4.57 -13.88
CA PRO A 74 9.85 -5.59 -12.88
C PRO A 74 10.36 -5.02 -11.55
N ALA A 75 11.24 -4.00 -11.61
CA ALA A 75 11.75 -3.34 -10.39
C ALA A 75 10.66 -2.60 -9.61
N ALA A 76 9.58 -2.12 -10.25
CA ALA A 76 8.45 -1.54 -9.55
C ALA A 76 7.66 -2.60 -8.76
N GLY A 77 7.52 -3.81 -9.32
CA GLY A 77 6.96 -4.95 -8.60
C GLY A 77 7.79 -5.32 -7.37
N LEU A 78 9.13 -5.38 -7.52
CA LEU A 78 10.04 -5.63 -6.41
C LEU A 78 9.96 -4.53 -5.34
N ALA A 79 9.85 -3.26 -5.73
CA ALA A 79 9.70 -2.16 -4.79
C ALA A 79 8.38 -2.25 -4.01
N VAL A 80 7.28 -2.66 -4.64
CA VAL A 80 6.00 -2.91 -3.95
C VAL A 80 6.13 -4.06 -2.95
N LEU A 81 6.80 -5.16 -3.32
CA LEU A 81 7.09 -6.25 -2.38
C LEU A 81 7.95 -5.80 -1.21
N ALA A 82 8.99 -4.99 -1.48
CA ALA A 82 9.86 -4.46 -0.44
C ALA A 82 9.10 -3.51 0.51
N ALA A 83 8.20 -2.66 -0.01
CA ALA A 83 7.33 -1.84 0.82
C ALA A 83 6.41 -2.70 1.70
N GLY A 84 5.82 -3.76 1.15
CA GLY A 84 5.06 -4.74 1.91
C GLY A 84 5.90 -5.47 2.96
N ALA A 85 7.15 -5.83 2.64
CA ALA A 85 8.06 -6.47 3.58
C ALA A 85 8.46 -5.55 4.75
N CYS A 86 8.68 -4.26 4.49
CA CYS A 86 8.87 -3.27 5.55
C CYS A 86 7.64 -3.16 6.46
N GLY A 87 6.43 -3.22 5.88
CA GLY A 87 5.18 -3.28 6.63
C GLY A 87 5.08 -4.56 7.47
N ALA A 88 5.42 -5.72 6.88
CA ALA A 88 5.42 -7.00 7.58
C ALA A 88 6.41 -7.03 8.75
N TYR A 89 7.56 -6.40 8.59
CA TYR A 89 8.52 -6.24 9.68
C TYR A 89 7.91 -5.44 10.84
N ASP A 90 7.20 -4.34 10.55
CA ASP A 90 6.53 -3.56 11.58
C ASP A 90 5.34 -4.32 12.20
N ASP A 91 4.56 -5.03 11.40
CA ASP A 91 3.48 -5.91 11.89
C ASP A 91 3.99 -6.95 12.90
N ILE A 92 5.25 -7.43 12.73
CA ILE A 92 5.84 -8.46 13.58
C ILE A 92 6.65 -7.87 14.73
N ALA A 93 7.61 -6.99 14.41
CA ALA A 93 8.57 -6.44 15.37
C ALA A 93 8.04 -5.21 16.11
N GLY A 94 7.09 -4.48 15.53
CA GLY A 94 6.43 -3.33 16.15
C GLY A 94 5.26 -3.70 17.07
N ALA A 95 4.91 -4.99 17.16
CA ALA A 95 3.81 -5.45 18.02
C ALA A 95 4.11 -5.14 19.49
N GLY A 96 3.31 -4.24 20.08
CA GLY A 96 3.50 -3.80 21.48
C GLY A 96 4.29 -2.49 21.65
N ASP A 97 4.82 -1.90 20.58
CA ASP A 97 5.40 -0.55 20.67
C ASP A 97 4.26 0.49 20.80
N PRO A 98 4.21 1.27 21.90
CA PRO A 98 3.15 2.25 22.10
C PRO A 98 3.31 3.50 21.22
N ARG A 99 4.47 3.65 20.57
CA ARG A 99 4.76 4.81 19.72
C ARG A 99 4.00 4.72 18.41
N SER A 100 3.42 5.82 17.96
CA SER A 100 2.73 5.92 16.69
C SER A 100 3.02 7.25 15.99
N GLY A 101 3.00 7.24 14.67
CA GLY A 101 3.21 8.40 13.82
C GLY A 101 4.69 8.77 13.63
N PHE A 102 4.97 9.48 12.55
CA PHE A 102 6.34 9.82 12.11
C PHE A 102 7.18 10.52 13.18
N ARG A 103 6.57 11.45 13.95
CA ARG A 103 7.28 12.26 14.94
C ARG A 103 7.85 11.41 16.07
N ALA A 104 7.08 10.46 16.58
CA ALA A 104 7.52 9.60 17.67
C ALA A 104 8.75 8.76 17.26
N HIS A 105 8.72 8.17 16.08
CA HIS A 105 9.84 7.37 15.57
C HIS A 105 11.07 8.21 15.20
N LEU A 106 10.88 9.44 14.67
CA LEU A 106 11.99 10.37 14.40
C LEU A 106 12.61 10.89 15.70
N THR A 107 11.83 11.11 16.76
CA THR A 107 12.35 11.49 18.08
C THR A 107 13.18 10.36 18.65
N ALA A 108 12.66 9.13 18.68
CA ALA A 108 13.39 7.95 19.14
C ALA A 108 14.73 7.79 18.39
N LEU A 109 14.73 8.00 17.06
CA LEU A 109 15.94 7.92 16.25
C LEU A 109 16.97 9.02 16.63
N ARG A 110 16.50 10.23 16.94
CA ARG A 110 17.41 11.30 17.44
C ARG A 110 18.03 10.93 18.78
N ASP A 111 17.31 10.18 19.59
CA ASP A 111 17.78 9.68 20.89
C ASP A 111 18.63 8.40 20.73
N GLY A 112 18.97 8.00 19.49
CA GLY A 112 19.82 6.85 19.17
C GLY A 112 19.08 5.52 19.14
N GLU A 113 17.74 5.51 19.23
CA GLU A 113 16.92 4.31 19.25
C GLU A 113 16.32 4.02 17.86
N VAL A 114 16.70 2.88 17.26
CA VAL A 114 16.13 2.40 16.00
C VAL A 114 14.87 1.59 16.26
N THR A 115 13.72 2.14 15.89
CA THR A 115 12.41 1.49 16.05
C THR A 115 11.98 0.78 14.75
N SER A 116 11.05 -0.18 14.84
CA SER A 116 10.45 -0.81 13.66
C SER A 116 9.78 0.23 12.75
N GLY A 117 9.13 1.24 13.33
CA GLY A 117 8.54 2.34 12.57
C GLY A 117 9.56 3.22 11.85
N SER A 118 10.75 3.45 12.42
CA SER A 118 11.83 4.16 11.70
C SER A 118 12.38 3.32 10.54
N VAL A 119 12.60 2.01 10.74
CA VAL A 119 13.01 1.09 9.67
C VAL A 119 11.98 1.09 8.53
N LYS A 120 10.70 0.99 8.86
CA LYS A 120 9.59 1.07 7.91
C LYS A 120 9.60 2.39 7.14
N LEU A 121 9.70 3.53 7.83
CA LEU A 121 9.70 4.85 7.22
C LEU A 121 10.82 5.00 6.19
N PHE A 122 12.05 4.71 6.58
CA PHE A 122 13.20 4.86 5.69
C PHE A 122 13.26 3.77 4.61
N GLY A 123 12.91 2.53 4.94
CA GLY A 123 12.87 1.43 3.98
C GLY A 123 11.88 1.69 2.85
N ILE A 124 10.66 2.11 3.15
CA ILE A 124 9.64 2.44 2.14
C ILE A 124 10.04 3.68 1.34
N SER A 125 10.63 4.69 1.99
CA SER A 125 11.15 5.87 1.29
C SER A 125 12.25 5.50 0.31
N ALA A 126 13.21 4.68 0.71
CA ALA A 126 14.29 4.19 -0.15
C ALA A 126 13.77 3.37 -1.33
N THR A 127 12.86 2.43 -1.08
CA THR A 127 12.26 1.62 -2.17
C THR A 127 11.46 2.47 -3.15
N GLY A 128 10.74 3.49 -2.69
CA GLY A 128 10.05 4.45 -3.54
C GLY A 128 11.03 5.23 -4.42
N LEU A 129 12.13 5.72 -3.87
CA LEU A 129 13.15 6.45 -4.62
C LEU A 129 13.84 5.58 -5.66
N VAL A 130 14.16 4.32 -5.32
CA VAL A 130 14.71 3.34 -6.27
C VAL A 130 13.73 3.08 -7.41
N ALA A 131 12.45 2.85 -7.10
CA ALA A 131 11.43 2.68 -8.13
C ALA A 131 11.28 3.92 -9.01
N GLY A 132 11.27 5.11 -8.43
CA GLY A 132 11.24 6.38 -9.17
C GLY A 132 12.45 6.56 -10.10
N ALA A 133 13.63 6.17 -9.64
CA ALA A 133 14.87 6.21 -10.42
C ALA A 133 14.83 5.31 -11.65
N VAL A 134 14.19 4.15 -11.53
CA VAL A 134 14.04 3.19 -12.63
C VAL A 134 12.92 3.58 -13.61
N LEU A 135 11.84 4.17 -13.09
CA LEU A 135 10.66 4.49 -13.89
C LEU A 135 10.80 5.79 -14.69
N ARG A 136 11.77 6.65 -14.37
CA ARG A 136 11.92 7.98 -14.98
C ARG A 136 13.34 8.24 -15.42
N ASP A 137 13.50 9.03 -16.49
CA ASP A 137 14.82 9.34 -17.08
C ASP A 137 15.46 10.59 -16.46
N ARG A 138 14.65 11.63 -16.19
CA ARG A 138 15.15 12.93 -15.68
C ARG A 138 15.21 12.95 -14.17
N PHE A 139 16.27 13.49 -13.59
CA PHE A 139 16.53 13.51 -12.15
C PHE A 139 15.35 14.01 -11.32
N LEU A 140 14.79 15.17 -11.68
CA LEU A 140 13.64 15.70 -10.95
C LEU A 140 12.41 14.79 -11.02
N ASP A 141 12.15 14.19 -12.19
CA ASP A 141 11.02 13.28 -12.37
C ASP A 141 11.23 11.97 -11.58
N ARG A 142 12.47 11.52 -11.41
CA ARG A 142 12.85 10.38 -10.54
C ARG A 142 12.52 10.67 -9.08
N LEU A 143 12.92 11.85 -8.58
CA LEU A 143 12.64 12.26 -7.22
C LEU A 143 11.13 12.38 -6.97
N LEU A 144 10.43 13.08 -7.87
CA LEU A 144 8.97 13.26 -7.75
C LEU A 144 8.24 11.90 -7.77
N ALA A 145 8.62 10.99 -8.68
CA ALA A 145 8.04 9.65 -8.74
C ALA A 145 8.32 8.86 -7.45
N GLY A 146 9.54 8.94 -6.94
CA GLY A 146 9.91 8.29 -5.67
C GLY A 146 9.10 8.81 -4.49
N VAL A 147 8.96 10.13 -4.36
CA VAL A 147 8.13 10.76 -3.33
C VAL A 147 6.67 10.34 -3.47
N VAL A 148 6.14 10.27 -4.70
CA VAL A 148 4.77 9.82 -4.94
C VAL A 148 4.59 8.36 -4.52
N ILE A 149 5.51 7.46 -4.88
CA ILE A 149 5.40 6.03 -4.56
C ILE A 149 5.47 5.83 -3.04
N ALA A 150 6.48 6.38 -2.38
CA ALA A 150 6.62 6.27 -0.92
C ALA A 150 5.48 6.98 -0.18
N GLY A 151 5.12 8.18 -0.62
CA GLY A 151 4.10 8.98 0.02
C GLY A 151 2.71 8.39 -0.09
N THR A 152 2.37 7.76 -1.22
CA THR A 152 1.08 7.04 -1.37
C THR A 152 1.06 5.78 -0.50
N ALA A 153 2.20 5.06 -0.37
CA ALA A 153 2.33 3.94 0.55
C ALA A 153 2.04 4.36 2.00
N HIS A 154 2.70 5.42 2.45
CA HIS A 154 2.46 5.97 3.79
C HIS A 154 1.05 6.54 3.96
N PHE A 155 0.47 7.17 2.93
CA PHE A 155 -0.89 7.70 3.00
C PHE A 155 -1.92 6.60 3.25
N VAL A 156 -1.85 5.49 2.51
CA VAL A 156 -2.78 4.36 2.70
C VAL A 156 -2.66 3.82 4.12
N ASN A 157 -1.45 3.72 4.66
CA ASN A 157 -1.24 3.32 6.05
C ASN A 157 -1.76 4.36 7.07
N LEU A 158 -1.62 5.66 6.80
CA LEU A 158 -2.15 6.72 7.68
C LEU A 158 -3.67 6.65 7.85
N VAL A 159 -4.39 6.18 6.85
CA VAL A 159 -5.85 6.04 6.91
C VAL A 159 -6.29 4.65 7.38
N ASP A 160 -5.38 3.70 7.57
CA ASP A 160 -5.66 2.34 8.06
C ASP A 160 -5.86 2.31 9.59
N VAL A 161 -6.83 3.06 10.08
CA VAL A 161 -7.09 3.25 11.52
C VAL A 161 -8.45 2.73 11.99
N ARG A 162 -9.26 2.26 11.06
CA ARG A 162 -10.59 1.66 11.29
C ARG A 162 -10.88 0.67 10.16
N PRO A 163 -11.70 -0.35 10.39
CA PRO A 163 -12.07 -1.33 9.37
C PRO A 163 -12.51 -0.69 8.06
N GLY A 164 -11.98 -1.18 6.96
CA GLY A 164 -12.31 -0.76 5.60
C GLY A 164 -11.70 0.56 5.14
N ARG A 165 -11.06 1.36 6.01
CA ARG A 165 -10.57 2.69 5.61
C ARG A 165 -9.51 2.65 4.53
N ALA A 166 -8.46 1.86 4.75
CA ALA A 166 -7.41 1.69 3.77
C ALA A 166 -7.94 1.09 2.48
N ALA A 167 -8.75 0.04 2.56
CA ALA A 167 -9.36 -0.58 1.38
C ALA A 167 -10.24 0.40 0.59
N CYS A 168 -11.09 1.18 1.26
CA CYS A 168 -11.90 2.23 0.61
C CYS A 168 -11.04 3.33 -0.02
N ALA A 169 -9.97 3.76 0.62
CA ALA A 169 -9.04 4.73 0.05
C ALA A 169 -8.38 4.20 -1.23
N VAL A 170 -7.93 2.93 -1.21
CA VAL A 170 -7.37 2.27 -2.40
C VAL A 170 -8.40 2.15 -3.51
N LEU A 171 -9.64 1.78 -3.20
CA LEU A 171 -10.74 1.74 -4.17
C LEU A 171 -10.99 3.11 -4.78
N ALA A 172 -11.11 4.15 -3.97
CA ALA A 172 -11.37 5.51 -4.45
C ALA A 172 -10.27 6.03 -5.37
N LEU A 173 -8.99 5.81 -5.01
CA LEU A 173 -7.84 6.27 -5.78
C LEU A 173 -7.57 5.40 -7.02
N GLY A 174 -7.81 4.09 -6.92
CA GLY A 174 -7.48 3.12 -7.96
C GLY A 174 -8.59 2.88 -8.98
N ALA A 175 -9.88 3.05 -8.62
CA ALA A 175 -11.02 2.78 -9.49
C ALA A 175 -10.95 3.47 -10.87
N PRO A 176 -10.46 4.73 -10.99
CA PRO A 176 -10.26 5.33 -12.31
C PRO A 176 -9.34 4.53 -13.25
N GLY A 177 -8.45 3.68 -12.71
CA GLY A 177 -7.61 2.76 -13.48
C GLY A 177 -8.40 1.67 -14.19
N LEU A 178 -9.53 1.22 -13.62
CA LEU A 178 -10.39 0.20 -14.22
C LEU A 178 -10.99 0.63 -15.57
N LEU A 179 -11.18 1.94 -15.75
CA LEU A 179 -11.77 2.54 -16.95
C LEU A 179 -10.71 2.91 -18.01
N ARG A 180 -9.46 2.55 -17.79
CA ARG A 180 -8.32 2.92 -18.62
C ARG A 180 -7.56 1.69 -19.08
N ALA A 181 -6.61 1.90 -20.01
CA ALA A 181 -5.72 0.87 -20.53
C ALA A 181 -4.25 1.22 -20.27
N GLY A 182 -3.39 0.23 -20.37
CA GLY A 182 -1.95 0.33 -20.21
C GLY A 182 -1.44 -0.07 -18.83
N ALA A 183 -0.13 -0.29 -18.72
CA ALA A 183 0.51 -0.88 -17.55
C ALA A 183 0.24 -0.13 -16.23
N GLY A 184 0.19 1.21 -16.28
CA GLY A 184 -0.18 2.00 -15.10
C GLY A 184 -1.63 1.79 -14.65
N ALA A 185 -2.57 1.60 -15.60
CA ALA A 185 -3.95 1.26 -15.30
C ALA A 185 -4.07 -0.15 -14.71
N GLU A 186 -3.28 -1.09 -15.20
CA GLU A 186 -3.20 -2.46 -14.68
C GLU A 186 -2.64 -2.50 -13.24
N ALA A 187 -1.63 -1.67 -12.94
CA ALA A 187 -1.11 -1.55 -11.56
C ALA A 187 -2.19 -1.02 -10.61
N ALA A 188 -2.94 0.01 -11.01
CA ALA A 188 -4.06 0.52 -10.23
C ALA A 188 -5.17 -0.53 -10.10
N ALA A 189 -5.50 -1.25 -11.18
CA ALA A 189 -6.52 -2.29 -11.19
C ALA A 189 -6.17 -3.45 -10.25
N ALA A 190 -4.90 -3.87 -10.21
CA ALA A 190 -4.45 -4.91 -9.29
C ALA A 190 -4.62 -4.49 -7.82
N ALA A 191 -4.20 -3.27 -7.47
CA ALA A 191 -4.41 -2.74 -6.13
C ALA A 191 -5.91 -2.65 -5.77
N THR A 192 -6.73 -2.16 -6.73
CA THR A 192 -8.19 -2.07 -6.57
C THR A 192 -8.83 -3.44 -6.36
N GLY A 193 -8.45 -4.44 -7.16
CA GLY A 193 -8.97 -5.81 -7.03
C GLY A 193 -8.59 -6.46 -5.70
N ALA A 194 -7.34 -6.29 -5.25
CA ALA A 194 -6.88 -6.77 -3.96
C ALA A 194 -7.64 -6.12 -2.80
N ALA A 195 -7.82 -4.79 -2.83
CA ALA A 195 -8.57 -4.05 -1.82
C ALA A 195 -10.04 -4.47 -1.79
N ALA A 196 -10.69 -4.64 -2.95
CA ALA A 196 -12.06 -5.11 -3.04
C ALA A 196 -12.24 -6.51 -2.45
N ALA A 197 -11.25 -7.40 -2.63
CA ALA A 197 -11.27 -8.76 -2.13
C ALA A 197 -11.27 -8.84 -0.59
N VAL A 198 -10.57 -7.92 0.07
CA VAL A 198 -10.43 -7.93 1.54
C VAL A 198 -11.51 -7.11 2.24
N LEU A 199 -12.11 -6.14 1.57
CA LEU A 199 -13.03 -5.17 2.16
C LEU A 199 -14.17 -5.80 2.98
N PRO A 200 -14.88 -6.87 2.52
CA PRO A 200 -15.98 -7.46 3.29
C PRO A 200 -15.54 -8.07 4.62
N ASP A 201 -14.34 -8.70 4.65
CA ASP A 201 -13.82 -9.33 5.85
C ASP A 201 -13.22 -8.30 6.81
N ASP A 202 -12.64 -7.23 6.27
CA ASP A 202 -12.10 -6.12 7.03
C ASP A 202 -13.23 -5.31 7.69
N LEU A 203 -14.27 -4.92 6.93
CA LEU A 203 -15.48 -4.27 7.47
C LEU A 203 -16.19 -5.13 8.52
N GLY A 204 -16.17 -6.45 8.33
CA GLY A 204 -16.72 -7.41 9.30
C GLY A 204 -15.84 -7.66 10.52
N GLU A 205 -14.68 -6.99 10.62
CA GLU A 205 -13.68 -7.19 11.68
C GLU A 205 -13.26 -8.67 11.84
N ARG A 206 -13.25 -9.44 10.74
CA ARG A 206 -12.78 -10.81 10.71
C ARG A 206 -11.30 -10.90 10.42
N THR A 207 -10.81 -9.97 9.60
CA THR A 207 -9.39 -9.84 9.24
C THR A 207 -9.04 -8.36 9.10
N MET A 208 -7.75 -8.07 9.01
CA MET A 208 -7.19 -6.77 8.66
C MET A 208 -6.06 -6.95 7.65
N ILE A 209 -5.72 -5.92 6.90
CA ILE A 209 -4.61 -6.00 5.92
C ILE A 209 -3.24 -5.76 6.55
N GLY A 210 -3.20 -5.15 7.71
CA GLY A 210 -1.97 -4.76 8.39
C GLY A 210 -1.12 -3.77 7.60
N ASP A 211 -0.01 -3.39 8.19
CA ASP A 211 0.98 -2.51 7.56
C ASP A 211 1.53 -3.12 6.25
N THR A 212 1.63 -4.45 6.20
CA THR A 212 2.03 -5.22 5.01
C THR A 212 1.16 -4.88 3.80
N GLY A 213 -0.16 -5.02 3.94
CA GLY A 213 -1.11 -4.77 2.86
C GLY A 213 -1.25 -3.29 2.55
N ALA A 214 -1.36 -2.45 3.56
CA ALA A 214 -1.55 -1.00 3.41
C ALA A 214 -0.41 -0.36 2.60
N HIS A 215 0.85 -0.65 2.96
CA HIS A 215 2.01 -0.08 2.25
C HIS A 215 2.16 -0.64 0.84
N ALA A 216 1.94 -1.93 0.63
CA ALA A 216 2.04 -2.52 -0.71
C ALA A 216 0.96 -1.98 -1.66
N LEU A 217 -0.29 -1.90 -1.21
CA LEU A 217 -1.40 -1.33 -2.01
C LEU A 217 -1.15 0.14 -2.34
N GLY A 218 -0.70 0.93 -1.35
CA GLY A 218 -0.35 2.32 -1.55
C GLY A 218 0.83 2.52 -2.50
N ALA A 219 1.89 1.71 -2.36
CA ALA A 219 3.04 1.75 -3.27
C ALA A 219 2.64 1.44 -4.72
N ALA A 220 1.78 0.44 -4.95
CA ALA A 220 1.29 0.10 -6.28
C ALA A 220 0.46 1.22 -6.91
N LEU A 221 -0.38 1.91 -6.13
CA LEU A 221 -1.07 3.13 -6.58
C LEU A 221 -0.07 4.24 -6.93
N GLY A 222 0.97 4.43 -6.12
CA GLY A 222 2.06 5.36 -6.42
C GLY A 222 2.78 5.03 -7.72
N VAL A 223 3.06 3.75 -7.99
CA VAL A 223 3.61 3.28 -9.26
C VAL A 223 2.66 3.58 -10.42
N ALA A 224 1.36 3.35 -10.25
CA ALA A 224 0.34 3.68 -11.26
C ALA A 224 0.33 5.18 -11.59
N ILE A 225 0.39 6.04 -10.57
CA ILE A 225 0.50 7.49 -10.73
C ILE A 225 1.82 7.85 -11.42
N ALA A 226 2.94 7.28 -10.97
CA ALA A 226 4.23 7.52 -11.55
C ALA A 226 4.31 7.08 -13.02
N ALA A 227 3.64 6.01 -13.43
CA ALA A 227 3.58 5.57 -14.81
C ALA A 227 2.70 6.47 -15.70
N ARG A 228 1.68 7.10 -15.11
CA ARG A 228 0.62 7.81 -15.83
C ARG A 228 0.91 9.28 -16.07
N TYR A 229 1.41 9.99 -15.06
CA TYR A 229 1.47 11.45 -15.07
C TYR A 229 2.84 11.99 -15.50
N GLY A 230 2.84 13.10 -16.24
CA GLY A 230 4.03 13.91 -16.49
C GLY A 230 4.44 14.73 -15.26
N ARG A 231 5.47 15.55 -15.40
CA ARG A 231 6.09 16.30 -14.29
C ARG A 231 5.11 17.10 -13.45
N VAL A 232 4.19 17.84 -14.06
CA VAL A 232 3.21 18.66 -13.35
C VAL A 232 2.29 17.80 -12.48
N GLY A 233 1.78 16.69 -13.04
CA GLY A 233 0.95 15.77 -12.29
C GLY A 233 1.74 15.08 -11.17
N LEU A 234 2.98 14.67 -11.42
CA LEU A 234 3.86 14.12 -10.37
C LEU A 234 4.10 15.14 -9.25
N ALA A 235 4.38 16.39 -9.60
CA ALA A 235 4.58 17.45 -8.60
C ALA A 235 3.32 17.67 -7.74
N ALA A 236 2.15 17.70 -8.36
CA ALA A 236 0.88 17.83 -7.64
C ALA A 236 0.65 16.68 -6.66
N HIS A 237 0.86 15.43 -7.10
CA HIS A 237 0.73 14.26 -6.22
C HIS A 237 1.81 14.22 -5.13
N ALA A 238 3.05 14.62 -5.45
CA ALA A 238 4.12 14.70 -4.46
C ALA A 238 3.80 15.74 -3.37
N VAL A 239 3.30 16.92 -3.75
CA VAL A 239 2.84 17.95 -2.79
C VAL A 239 1.71 17.40 -1.92
N ALA A 240 0.71 16.72 -2.51
CA ALA A 240 -0.38 16.12 -1.76
C ALA A 240 0.13 15.05 -0.77
N ALA A 241 1.06 14.20 -1.19
CA ALA A 241 1.66 13.16 -0.34
C ALA A 241 2.46 13.76 0.83
N VAL A 242 3.28 14.79 0.55
CA VAL A 242 4.05 15.51 1.58
C VAL A 242 3.11 16.24 2.54
N ALA A 243 2.04 16.87 2.05
CA ALA A 243 1.02 17.49 2.89
C ALA A 243 0.33 16.46 3.79
N ALA A 244 -0.06 15.30 3.26
CA ALA A 244 -0.65 14.22 4.04
C ALA A 244 0.30 13.73 5.15
N ALA A 245 1.58 13.58 4.86
CA ALA A 245 2.59 13.21 5.85
C ALA A 245 2.80 14.32 6.90
N ARG A 246 2.86 15.60 6.48
CA ARG A 246 3.04 16.77 7.37
C ARG A 246 1.88 16.95 8.34
N TYR A 247 0.68 16.65 7.89
CA TYR A 247 -0.56 16.74 8.66
C TYR A 247 -1.10 15.35 9.05
N GLY A 248 -0.24 14.36 9.19
CA GLY A 248 -0.59 12.95 9.42
C GLY A 248 -1.58 12.76 10.58
N ASP A 249 -1.37 13.45 11.71
CA ASP A 249 -2.27 13.39 12.87
C ASP A 249 -3.70 13.84 12.52
N ARG A 250 -3.83 14.89 11.68
CA ARG A 250 -5.14 15.38 11.20
C ARG A 250 -5.79 14.40 10.21
N VAL A 251 -4.99 13.83 9.31
CA VAL A 251 -5.45 12.80 8.36
C VAL A 251 -5.98 11.59 9.12
N THR A 252 -5.22 11.10 10.09
CA THR A 252 -5.60 9.98 10.95
C THR A 252 -6.85 10.29 11.78
N ALA A 253 -6.93 11.48 12.39
CA ALA A 253 -8.11 11.91 13.14
C ALA A 253 -9.35 11.98 12.24
N TRP A 254 -9.23 12.54 11.05
CA TRP A 254 -10.30 12.56 10.05
C TRP A 254 -10.72 11.14 9.65
N ALA A 255 -9.77 10.26 9.36
CA ALA A 255 -10.06 8.88 8.99
C ALA A 255 -10.75 8.10 10.12
N ARG A 256 -10.51 8.42 11.38
CA ARG A 256 -11.23 7.87 12.53
C ARG A 256 -12.68 8.39 12.62
N ALA A 257 -12.90 9.67 12.30
CA ALA A 257 -14.20 10.34 12.44
C ALA A 257 -15.19 9.97 11.32
N VAL A 258 -14.73 9.80 10.07
CA VAL A 258 -15.58 9.48 8.92
C VAL A 258 -16.30 8.15 9.15
N GLY A 259 -17.67 8.17 9.18
CA GLY A 259 -18.53 6.98 9.38
C GLY A 259 -18.63 6.49 10.83
N GLY A 260 -18.17 7.26 11.82
CA GLY A 260 -18.34 6.96 13.24
C GLY A 260 -19.68 7.45 13.83
N GLY A 261 -20.61 7.94 13.02
CA GLY A 261 -21.92 8.46 13.43
C GLY A 261 -23.00 7.39 13.52
N GLY A 262 -22.81 6.37 14.37
CA GLY A 262 -23.86 5.36 14.50
C GLY A 262 -23.48 4.19 15.40
N ARG A 263 -23.11 4.46 16.67
CA ARG A 263 -23.34 3.51 17.80
C ARG A 263 -23.20 4.26 19.13
#